data_e0c3f6c29b6614a9c58a30d240212024
#
_entry.id   e0c3f6c29b6614a9c58a30d240212024
#
_cell.length_a   1.000
_cell.length_b   1.000
_cell.length_c   1.000
_cell.angle_alpha   90.00
_cell.angle_beta   90.00
_cell.angle_gamma   90.00
#
_symmetry.space_group_name_H-M   'P 1'
#
loop_
_entity.id
_entity.type
_entity.pdbx_description
1 polymer ?
#
loop_
_entity_poly.entity_id
_entity_poly.type
_entity_poly.pdbx_seq_one_letter_code
_entity_poly.pdbx_strand_id
1 'polypeptide(L)'
;MNTSEIFAHPEFLIETDALERRLGDPDLCILDCTTHLVPDPKITYQVVPGRADFEKGHIAGAQFVDLQGDLSDKDHRFRFMLPRAEAFASAMSRFGVGEGTRVVLYSTANPWWATRVWWMLRVFGFDDAAVLNGSWQKWSREGRPVETGPARSRPPGHFVVRELRPLMVGKEEVLQAAGKEEACTINALLPEQHAGTGGNSYGRPGRIKGSVNLPAAHLLDPQTNEFLPAGELRKRFAAIGAFDKEVITYCGGGIAASADALALVMLGHPNVRLYDASLSEWAIDPSLPMETG
;
A
#
# COMPACT_ATOMS: atom_id res chain seq x y z
N MET A 1 20.22 17.54 15.72
CA MET A 1 19.41 16.30 15.75
C MET A 1 20.02 15.34 14.75
N ASN A 2 20.14 14.08 15.11
CA ASN A 2 20.72 13.07 14.20
C ASN A 2 19.70 12.81 13.09
N THR A 3 20.03 13.12 11.83
CA THR A 3 19.12 13.00 10.67
C THR A 3 18.63 11.56 10.44
N SER A 4 19.26 10.56 11.08
CA SER A 4 18.85 9.17 11.03
C SER A 4 17.61 8.83 11.86
N GLU A 5 17.17 9.72 12.75
CA GLU A 5 16.04 9.49 13.67
C GLU A 5 14.71 10.10 13.21
N ILE A 6 14.72 10.83 12.09
CA ILE A 6 13.53 11.45 11.52
C ILE A 6 13.26 10.93 10.11
N PHE A 7 12.02 10.96 9.69
CA PHE A 7 11.66 10.71 8.29
C PHE A 7 12.17 11.85 7.40
N ALA A 8 12.70 11.50 6.23
CA ALA A 8 13.05 12.47 5.20
C ALA A 8 11.79 13.08 4.56
N HIS A 9 10.71 12.28 4.52
CA HIS A 9 9.40 12.66 3.98
C HIS A 9 8.30 12.39 4.99
N PRO A 10 8.23 13.18 6.10
CA PRO A 10 7.18 13.02 7.11
C PRO A 10 5.78 13.39 6.60
N GLU A 11 5.69 14.15 5.52
CA GLU A 11 4.42 14.59 4.89
C GLU A 11 3.56 13.43 4.34
N PHE A 12 4.13 12.24 4.17
CA PHE A 12 3.41 11.06 3.70
C PHE A 12 2.68 10.27 4.81
N LEU A 13 2.91 10.64 6.07
CA LEU A 13 2.08 10.24 7.20
C LEU A 13 1.35 11.45 7.78
N ILE A 14 0.15 11.20 8.33
CA ILE A 14 -0.59 12.20 9.10
C ILE A 14 -1.04 11.60 10.43
N GLU A 15 -0.83 12.32 11.52
CA GLU A 15 -1.29 11.92 12.83
C GLU A 15 -2.78 12.19 12.99
N THR A 16 -3.44 11.43 13.85
CA THR A 16 -4.89 11.51 14.06
C THR A 16 -5.35 12.88 14.53
N ASP A 17 -4.58 13.53 15.42
CA ASP A 17 -4.87 14.88 15.90
C ASP A 17 -4.70 15.96 14.81
N ALA A 18 -3.72 15.77 13.91
CA ALA A 18 -3.51 16.65 12.78
C ALA A 18 -4.64 16.53 11.75
N LEU A 19 -5.12 15.31 11.50
CA LEU A 19 -6.27 15.09 10.62
C LEU A 19 -7.56 15.66 11.23
N GLU A 20 -7.80 15.45 12.54
CA GLU A 20 -8.98 15.98 13.20
C GLU A 20 -9.10 17.50 13.08
N ARG A 21 -7.97 18.23 13.24
CA ARG A 21 -7.96 19.71 13.07
C ARG A 21 -8.33 20.18 11.67
N ARG A 22 -8.24 19.28 10.68
CA ARG A 22 -8.55 19.57 9.28
C ARG A 22 -9.92 19.09 8.83
N LEU A 23 -10.68 18.41 9.69
CA LEU A 23 -12.03 17.97 9.34
C LEU A 23 -12.88 19.15 8.90
N GLY A 24 -13.52 19.03 7.74
CA GLY A 24 -14.32 20.10 7.15
C GLY A 24 -13.55 21.05 6.21
N ASP A 25 -12.24 20.93 6.09
CA ASP A 25 -11.49 21.68 5.09
C ASP A 25 -11.99 21.32 3.66
N PRO A 26 -12.28 22.31 2.82
CA PRO A 26 -12.84 22.04 1.49
C PRO A 26 -11.86 21.32 0.54
N ASP A 27 -10.56 21.47 0.77
CA ASP A 27 -9.49 20.83 0.02
C ASP A 27 -9.11 19.44 0.56
N LEU A 28 -9.61 19.02 1.73
CA LEU A 28 -9.35 17.71 2.29
C LEU A 28 -10.27 16.64 1.69
N CYS A 29 -9.68 15.56 1.19
CA CYS A 29 -10.39 14.35 0.75
C CYS A 29 -9.91 13.15 1.57
N ILE A 30 -10.79 12.53 2.35
CA ILE A 30 -10.49 11.36 3.19
C ILE A 30 -11.08 10.13 2.51
N LEU A 31 -10.27 9.09 2.29
CA LEU A 31 -10.66 7.87 1.61
C LEU A 31 -10.42 6.65 2.50
N ASP A 32 -11.49 5.91 2.78
CA ASP A 32 -11.42 4.58 3.38
C ASP A 32 -11.16 3.54 2.28
N CYS A 33 -10.02 2.88 2.36
CA CYS A 33 -9.55 1.89 1.38
C CYS A 33 -9.76 0.45 1.85
N THR A 34 -10.58 0.21 2.86
CA THR A 34 -10.77 -1.09 3.50
C THR A 34 -11.20 -2.15 2.51
N THR A 35 -10.44 -3.23 2.47
CA THR A 35 -10.74 -4.43 1.69
C THR A 35 -10.44 -5.65 2.55
N HIS A 36 -11.26 -6.69 2.44
CA HIS A 36 -11.08 -7.96 3.14
C HIS A 36 -10.69 -9.05 2.16
N LEU A 37 -9.71 -9.87 2.55
CA LEU A 37 -9.38 -11.12 1.89
C LEU A 37 -9.98 -12.25 2.72
N VAL A 38 -11.09 -12.79 2.27
CA VAL A 38 -11.79 -13.87 2.97
C VAL A 38 -11.31 -15.20 2.41
N PRO A 39 -10.78 -16.14 3.25
CA PRO A 39 -10.38 -17.44 2.78
C PRO A 39 -11.51 -18.17 2.05
N ASP A 40 -11.18 -18.84 0.95
CA ASP A 40 -12.14 -19.58 0.14
C ASP A 40 -11.58 -20.98 -0.18
N PRO A 41 -12.37 -22.07 -0.08
CA PRO A 41 -11.88 -23.43 -0.30
C PRO A 41 -11.51 -23.73 -1.77
N LYS A 42 -11.96 -22.91 -2.73
CA LYS A 42 -11.73 -23.15 -4.18
C LYS A 42 -10.68 -22.24 -4.77
N ILE A 43 -10.47 -21.08 -4.16
CA ILE A 43 -9.51 -20.06 -4.59
C ILE A 43 -8.77 -19.54 -3.36
N THR A 44 -7.62 -18.93 -3.52
CA THR A 44 -6.81 -18.45 -2.40
C THR A 44 -7.61 -17.58 -1.43
N TYR A 45 -8.45 -16.68 -1.95
CA TYR A 45 -9.34 -15.80 -1.17
C TYR A 45 -10.37 -15.15 -2.05
N GLN A 46 -11.48 -14.73 -1.45
CA GLN A 46 -12.43 -13.79 -2.04
C GLN A 46 -12.04 -12.35 -1.64
N VAL A 47 -12.19 -11.42 -2.58
CA VAL A 47 -12.03 -9.98 -2.30
C VAL A 47 -13.39 -9.42 -1.94
N VAL A 48 -13.53 -8.90 -0.74
CA VAL A 48 -14.76 -8.30 -0.24
C VAL A 48 -14.50 -6.84 0.11
N PRO A 49 -15.15 -5.87 -0.56
CA PRO A 49 -15.04 -4.45 -0.21
C PRO A 49 -15.51 -4.19 1.22
N GLY A 50 -14.78 -3.37 1.97
CA GLY A 50 -15.09 -3.04 3.37
C GLY A 50 -16.28 -2.07 3.56
N ARG A 51 -17.14 -1.88 2.53
CA ARG A 51 -18.26 -0.94 2.56
C ARG A 51 -19.18 -1.15 3.75
N ALA A 52 -19.46 -2.40 4.12
CA ALA A 52 -20.31 -2.71 5.26
C ALA A 52 -19.70 -2.25 6.61
N ASP A 53 -18.38 -2.24 6.74
CA ASP A 53 -17.71 -1.72 7.93
C ASP A 53 -17.67 -0.19 7.91
N PHE A 54 -17.41 0.41 6.75
CA PHE A 54 -17.53 1.85 6.55
C PHE A 54 -18.91 2.39 6.98
N GLU A 55 -20.00 1.74 6.59
CA GLU A 55 -21.36 2.15 6.94
C GLU A 55 -21.67 2.00 8.44
N LYS A 56 -21.00 1.10 9.15
CA LYS A 56 -21.09 0.97 10.61
C LYS A 56 -20.36 2.10 11.34
N GLY A 57 -19.27 2.61 10.75
CA GLY A 57 -18.52 3.72 11.32
C GLY A 57 -17.29 4.05 10.48
N HIS A 58 -17.14 5.34 10.17
CA HIS A 58 -16.01 5.87 9.39
C HIS A 58 -15.60 7.25 9.90
N ILE A 59 -14.42 7.70 9.53
CA ILE A 59 -13.94 9.07 9.85
C ILE A 59 -14.90 10.08 9.25
N ALA A 60 -15.30 11.07 10.05
CA ALA A 60 -16.25 12.09 9.62
C ALA A 60 -15.80 12.74 8.29
N GLY A 61 -16.72 12.77 7.31
CA GLY A 61 -16.46 13.29 5.96
C GLY A 61 -15.70 12.37 5.02
N ALA A 62 -15.36 11.13 5.42
CA ALA A 62 -14.70 10.18 4.55
C ALA A 62 -15.62 9.62 3.46
N GLN A 63 -15.00 9.18 2.37
CA GLN A 63 -15.63 8.41 1.30
C GLN A 63 -15.03 7.00 1.26
N PHE A 64 -15.81 6.03 0.77
CA PHE A 64 -15.36 4.65 0.62
C PHE A 64 -14.87 4.39 -0.80
N VAL A 65 -13.67 3.80 -0.91
CA VAL A 65 -13.05 3.37 -2.17
C VAL A 65 -13.04 1.85 -2.24
N ASP A 66 -13.68 1.28 -3.25
CA ASP A 66 -13.50 -0.13 -3.60
C ASP A 66 -12.24 -0.29 -4.46
N LEU A 67 -11.14 -0.71 -3.85
CA LEU A 67 -9.86 -0.85 -4.55
C LEU A 67 -9.98 -1.75 -5.79
N GLN A 68 -10.65 -2.91 -5.67
CA GLN A 68 -10.82 -3.83 -6.81
C GLN A 68 -11.82 -3.29 -7.83
N GLY A 69 -12.92 -2.69 -7.36
CA GLY A 69 -14.00 -2.20 -8.22
C GLY A 69 -13.74 -0.86 -8.87
N ASP A 70 -13.11 0.09 -8.16
CA ASP A 70 -12.91 1.46 -8.64
C ASP A 70 -11.51 1.72 -9.20
N LEU A 71 -10.46 1.10 -8.61
CA LEU A 71 -9.07 1.47 -8.83
C LEU A 71 -8.21 0.36 -9.42
N SER A 72 -8.77 -0.75 -9.87
CA SER A 72 -8.01 -1.85 -10.47
C SER A 72 -8.41 -2.10 -11.92
N ASP A 73 -7.47 -2.65 -12.69
CA ASP A 73 -7.78 -3.16 -14.04
C ASP A 73 -8.68 -4.37 -13.92
N LYS A 74 -9.94 -4.23 -14.36
CA LYS A 74 -10.97 -5.27 -14.25
C LYS A 74 -10.81 -6.38 -15.28
N ASP A 75 -10.12 -6.10 -16.37
CA ASP A 75 -9.93 -7.04 -17.48
C ASP A 75 -8.66 -7.88 -17.29
N HIS A 76 -7.83 -7.51 -16.29
CA HIS A 76 -6.61 -8.25 -16.00
C HIS A 76 -6.91 -9.55 -15.23
N ARG A 77 -6.19 -10.64 -15.58
CA ARG A 77 -6.37 -11.95 -14.94
C ARG A 77 -5.99 -11.99 -13.45
N PHE A 78 -5.08 -11.09 -13.03
CA PHE A 78 -4.70 -10.93 -11.61
C PHE A 78 -5.49 -9.79 -10.97
N ARG A 79 -5.74 -9.92 -9.68
CA ARG A 79 -6.46 -8.91 -8.89
C ARG A 79 -5.55 -7.73 -8.55
N PHE A 80 -6.15 -6.58 -8.30
CA PHE A 80 -5.49 -5.36 -7.83
C PHE A 80 -4.47 -4.74 -8.79
N MET A 81 -4.42 -5.19 -10.04
CA MET A 81 -3.48 -4.64 -11.02
C MET A 81 -3.76 -3.16 -11.30
N LEU A 82 -2.68 -2.41 -11.53
CA LEU A 82 -2.77 -0.99 -11.82
C LEU A 82 -3.67 -0.73 -13.05
N PRO A 83 -4.68 0.14 -12.94
CA PRO A 83 -5.54 0.47 -14.06
C PRO A 83 -4.84 1.40 -15.05
N ARG A 84 -5.45 1.60 -16.21
CA ARG A 84 -5.00 2.63 -17.15
C ARG A 84 -5.19 4.03 -16.55
N ALA A 85 -4.35 4.97 -16.97
CA ALA A 85 -4.30 6.33 -16.44
C ALA A 85 -5.66 7.05 -16.48
N GLU A 86 -6.40 6.89 -17.59
CA GLU A 86 -7.71 7.52 -17.77
C GLU A 86 -8.76 6.95 -16.80
N ALA A 87 -8.73 5.64 -16.56
CA ALA A 87 -9.63 4.99 -15.63
C ALA A 87 -9.35 5.44 -14.19
N PHE A 88 -8.07 5.52 -13.79
CA PHE A 88 -7.67 6.02 -12.49
C PHE A 88 -8.06 7.48 -12.29
N ALA A 89 -7.76 8.35 -13.29
CA ALA A 89 -8.11 9.77 -13.26
C ALA A 89 -9.63 9.98 -13.12
N SER A 90 -10.41 9.22 -13.88
CA SER A 90 -11.88 9.26 -13.77
C SER A 90 -12.38 8.85 -12.39
N ALA A 91 -11.79 7.78 -11.81
CA ALA A 91 -12.14 7.33 -10.47
C ALA A 91 -11.79 8.38 -9.41
N MET A 92 -10.56 8.90 -9.40
CA MET A 92 -10.14 9.92 -8.45
C MET A 92 -10.96 11.21 -8.58
N SER A 93 -11.31 11.61 -9.80
CA SER A 93 -12.20 12.77 -10.02
C SER A 93 -13.58 12.55 -9.38
N ARG A 94 -14.18 11.34 -9.47
CA ARG A 94 -15.45 11.04 -8.80
C ARG A 94 -15.36 11.17 -7.29
N PHE A 95 -14.21 10.88 -6.68
CA PHE A 95 -13.96 11.09 -5.25
C PHE A 95 -13.67 12.55 -4.88
N GLY A 96 -13.73 13.46 -5.84
CA GLY A 96 -13.47 14.87 -5.61
C GLY A 96 -11.99 15.22 -5.50
N VAL A 97 -11.10 14.33 -5.96
CA VAL A 97 -9.66 14.59 -5.99
C VAL A 97 -9.30 15.37 -7.25
N GLY A 98 -8.49 16.40 -7.09
CA GLY A 98 -8.01 17.24 -8.17
C GLY A 98 -6.88 18.15 -7.72
N GLU A 99 -6.60 19.21 -8.49
CA GLU A 99 -5.58 20.19 -8.13
C GLU A 99 -5.93 20.88 -6.81
N GLY A 100 -4.94 21.01 -5.91
CA GLY A 100 -5.10 21.58 -4.58
C GLY A 100 -5.79 20.68 -3.55
N THR A 101 -6.18 19.45 -3.92
CA THR A 101 -6.75 18.50 -2.97
C THR A 101 -5.66 17.82 -2.17
N ARG A 102 -5.75 17.82 -0.84
CA ARG A 102 -4.99 16.95 0.07
C ARG A 102 -5.75 15.65 0.29
N VAL A 103 -5.15 14.52 -0.07
CA VAL A 103 -5.76 13.20 0.13
C VAL A 103 -5.22 12.55 1.40
N VAL A 104 -6.13 12.05 2.26
CA VAL A 104 -5.78 11.22 3.42
C VAL A 104 -6.40 9.85 3.26
N LEU A 105 -5.57 8.82 3.41
CA LEU A 105 -5.92 7.42 3.16
C LEU A 105 -5.88 6.62 4.46
N TYR A 106 -6.88 5.80 4.70
CA TYR A 106 -6.88 4.88 5.83
C TYR A 106 -7.61 3.57 5.50
N SER A 107 -7.53 2.60 6.41
CA SER A 107 -8.28 1.35 6.34
C SER A 107 -8.56 0.80 7.74
N THR A 108 -9.47 -0.15 7.89
CA THR A 108 -9.91 -0.60 9.21
C THR A 108 -8.97 -1.61 9.87
N ALA A 109 -8.33 -2.52 9.12
CA ALA A 109 -7.53 -3.61 9.71
C ALA A 109 -6.04 -3.27 9.80
N ASN A 110 -5.43 -2.95 8.69
CA ASN A 110 -4.02 -2.61 8.58
C ASN A 110 -3.87 -1.51 7.52
N PRO A 111 -2.77 -0.75 7.49
CA PRO A 111 -2.62 0.36 6.57
C PRO A 111 -2.32 -0.04 5.12
N TRP A 112 -2.13 -1.32 4.79
CA TRP A 112 -1.64 -1.75 3.48
C TRP A 112 -2.57 -1.39 2.32
N TRP A 113 -3.87 -1.38 2.55
CA TRP A 113 -4.83 -0.93 1.54
C TRP A 113 -4.70 0.57 1.27
N ALA A 114 -4.49 1.35 2.31
CA ALA A 114 -4.22 2.78 2.20
C ALA A 114 -2.86 3.05 1.54
N THR A 115 -1.80 2.32 1.94
CA THR A 115 -0.48 2.48 1.30
C THR A 115 -0.49 2.07 -0.17
N ARG A 116 -1.32 1.10 -0.56
CA ARG A 116 -1.51 0.74 -1.97
C ARG A 116 -2.11 1.89 -2.78
N VAL A 117 -3.17 2.52 -2.29
CA VAL A 117 -3.79 3.67 -2.98
C VAL A 117 -2.82 4.86 -3.00
N TRP A 118 -2.08 5.10 -1.92
CA TRP A 118 -1.02 6.10 -1.88
C TRP A 118 0.05 5.86 -2.95
N TRP A 119 0.50 4.60 -3.10
CA TRP A 119 1.46 4.23 -4.14
C TRP A 119 0.92 4.47 -5.54
N MET A 120 -0.34 4.13 -5.78
CA MET A 120 -1.00 4.38 -7.06
C MET A 120 -1.10 5.87 -7.39
N LEU A 121 -1.48 6.73 -6.42
CA LEU A 121 -1.48 8.18 -6.59
C LEU A 121 -0.10 8.68 -7.00
N ARG A 122 0.95 8.19 -6.34
CA ARG A 122 2.33 8.54 -6.65
C ARG A 122 2.76 8.07 -8.04
N VAL A 123 2.37 6.87 -8.48
CA VAL A 123 2.58 6.37 -9.85
C VAL A 123 1.99 7.31 -10.89
N PHE A 124 0.80 7.83 -10.62
CA PHE A 124 0.09 8.75 -11.50
C PHE A 124 0.46 10.24 -11.30
N GLY A 125 1.59 10.50 -10.63
CA GLY A 125 2.16 11.85 -10.51
C GLY A 125 1.48 12.75 -9.48
N PHE A 126 0.76 12.18 -8.50
CA PHE A 126 0.09 12.92 -7.43
C PHE A 126 0.77 12.64 -6.08
N ASP A 127 1.41 13.63 -5.49
CA ASP A 127 2.16 13.49 -4.23
C ASP A 127 1.44 14.11 -3.01
N ASP A 128 0.35 14.85 -3.21
CA ASP A 128 -0.37 15.50 -2.10
C ASP A 128 -1.31 14.53 -1.37
N ALA A 129 -0.73 13.39 -0.96
CA ALA A 129 -1.41 12.31 -0.29
C ALA A 129 -0.63 11.84 0.95
N ALA A 130 -1.35 11.46 2.01
CA ALA A 130 -0.78 10.87 3.21
C ALA A 130 -1.59 9.66 3.69
N VAL A 131 -0.94 8.75 4.39
CA VAL A 131 -1.57 7.64 5.10
C VAL A 131 -1.78 8.05 6.56
N LEU A 132 -2.96 7.76 7.11
CA LEU A 132 -3.26 8.01 8.52
C LEU A 132 -2.48 7.02 9.40
N ASN A 133 -1.60 7.54 10.24
CA ASN A 133 -0.78 6.76 11.15
C ASN A 133 -1.64 6.11 12.24
N GLY A 134 -1.56 4.77 12.39
CA GLY A 134 -2.43 3.99 13.28
C GLY A 134 -3.82 3.71 12.70
N SER A 135 -4.15 4.29 11.54
CA SER A 135 -5.34 4.01 10.74
C SER A 135 -6.65 4.14 11.54
N TRP A 136 -7.73 3.41 11.17
CA TRP A 136 -9.01 3.43 11.87
C TRP A 136 -8.90 3.00 13.35
N GLN A 137 -8.04 2.05 13.68
CA GLN A 137 -7.91 1.55 15.05
C GLN A 137 -7.49 2.63 16.03
N LYS A 138 -6.51 3.46 15.66
CA LYS A 138 -6.06 4.58 16.50
C LYS A 138 -7.16 5.65 16.58
N TRP A 139 -7.75 6.03 15.43
CA TRP A 139 -8.82 7.02 15.36
C TRP A 139 -10.00 6.70 16.28
N SER A 140 -10.53 5.47 16.19
CA SER A 140 -11.66 5.01 16.98
C SER A 140 -11.33 4.85 18.46
N ARG A 141 -10.15 4.32 18.79
CA ARG A 141 -9.67 4.18 20.18
C ARG A 141 -9.53 5.53 20.88
N GLU A 142 -9.13 6.58 20.15
CA GLU A 142 -9.02 7.94 20.66
C GLU A 142 -10.37 8.68 20.75
N GLY A 143 -11.47 8.05 20.35
CA GLY A 143 -12.82 8.63 20.41
C GLY A 143 -13.02 9.83 19.50
N ARG A 144 -12.29 9.90 18.40
CA ARG A 144 -12.35 11.00 17.43
C ARG A 144 -13.64 10.98 16.61
N PRO A 145 -14.02 12.09 15.90
CA PRO A 145 -15.29 12.22 15.19
C PRO A 145 -15.54 11.09 14.18
N VAL A 146 -16.70 10.44 14.32
CA VAL A 146 -17.15 9.31 13.50
C VAL A 146 -18.52 9.61 12.91
N GLU A 147 -18.73 9.23 11.66
CA GLU A 147 -20.04 9.20 11.01
C GLU A 147 -20.44 7.75 10.73
N THR A 148 -21.74 7.51 10.51
CA THR A 148 -22.33 6.20 10.16
C THR A 148 -23.20 6.33 8.92
N GLY A 149 -23.46 5.21 8.26
CA GLY A 149 -24.26 5.19 7.05
C GLY A 149 -23.47 5.48 5.78
N PRO A 150 -24.12 5.80 4.66
CA PRO A 150 -23.43 6.05 3.40
C PRO A 150 -22.61 7.33 3.43
N ALA A 151 -21.52 7.36 2.68
CA ALA A 151 -20.69 8.55 2.51
C ALA A 151 -21.53 9.75 2.02
N ARG A 152 -21.19 10.95 2.49
CA ARG A 152 -21.74 12.18 1.94
C ARG A 152 -21.24 12.41 0.53
N SER A 153 -22.13 12.86 -0.35
CA SER A 153 -21.74 13.23 -1.71
C SER A 153 -20.76 14.41 -1.67
N ARG A 154 -19.68 14.29 -2.42
CA ARG A 154 -18.72 15.36 -2.66
C ARG A 154 -18.78 15.78 -4.14
N PRO A 155 -18.65 17.07 -4.46
CA PRO A 155 -18.53 17.49 -5.86
C PRO A 155 -17.36 16.79 -6.54
N PRO A 156 -17.49 16.34 -7.80
CA PRO A 156 -16.37 15.78 -8.54
C PRO A 156 -15.21 16.76 -8.63
N GLY A 157 -13.99 16.25 -8.49
CA GLY A 157 -12.77 16.98 -8.76
C GLY A 157 -12.35 16.90 -10.23
N HIS A 158 -11.16 17.39 -10.50
CA HIS A 158 -10.52 17.24 -11.80
C HIS A 158 -9.10 16.68 -11.61
N PHE A 159 -9.01 15.35 -11.56
CA PHE A 159 -7.71 14.67 -11.44
C PHE A 159 -7.05 14.55 -12.81
N VAL A 160 -5.84 15.08 -12.92
CA VAL A 160 -5.05 15.01 -14.14
C VAL A 160 -3.80 14.19 -13.89
N VAL A 161 -3.60 13.13 -14.67
CA VAL A 161 -2.32 12.42 -14.71
C VAL A 161 -1.30 13.28 -15.46
N ARG A 162 -0.42 13.92 -14.69
CA ARG A 162 0.63 14.80 -15.26
C ARG A 162 1.84 14.03 -15.76
N GLU A 163 2.12 12.90 -15.07
CA GLU A 163 3.26 12.03 -15.31
C GLU A 163 2.89 10.60 -14.92
N LEU A 164 3.30 9.65 -15.72
CA LEU A 164 3.26 8.24 -15.35
C LEU A 164 4.67 7.82 -14.91
N ARG A 165 4.88 7.71 -13.60
CA ARG A 165 6.17 7.36 -13.04
C ARG A 165 6.43 5.85 -13.14
N PRO A 166 7.64 5.41 -13.52
CA PRO A 166 7.98 3.99 -13.65
C PRO A 166 8.22 3.31 -12.29
N LEU A 167 7.27 3.47 -11.36
CA LEU A 167 7.34 2.93 -10.01
C LEU A 167 6.71 1.53 -9.86
N MET A 168 5.98 1.07 -10.88
CA MET A 168 5.50 -0.30 -11.00
C MET A 168 6.38 -1.05 -11.99
N VAL A 169 6.70 -2.31 -11.66
CA VAL A 169 7.50 -3.20 -12.53
C VAL A 169 6.76 -4.49 -12.82
N GLY A 170 7.10 -5.09 -13.95
CA GLY A 170 6.66 -6.41 -14.36
C GLY A 170 7.67 -7.50 -14.00
N LYS A 171 7.32 -8.75 -14.32
CA LYS A 171 8.15 -9.93 -14.03
C LYS A 171 9.51 -9.92 -14.74
N GLU A 172 9.58 -9.33 -15.92
CA GLU A 172 10.81 -9.25 -16.70
C GLU A 172 11.87 -8.42 -15.99
N GLU A 173 11.47 -7.28 -15.42
CA GLU A 173 12.37 -6.39 -14.66
C GLU A 173 12.80 -7.04 -13.35
N VAL A 174 11.85 -7.71 -12.66
CA VAL A 174 12.16 -8.48 -11.45
C VAL A 174 13.12 -9.62 -11.75
N LEU A 175 12.94 -10.35 -12.85
CA LEU A 175 13.84 -11.41 -13.27
C LEU A 175 15.25 -10.89 -13.58
N GLN A 176 15.33 -9.70 -14.18
CA GLN A 176 16.61 -9.03 -14.43
C GLN A 176 17.29 -8.55 -13.15
N ALA A 177 16.54 -8.17 -12.14
CA ALA A 177 17.05 -7.72 -10.84
C ALA A 177 17.42 -8.89 -9.90
N ALA A 178 16.74 -10.03 -10.05
CA ALA A 178 16.90 -11.19 -9.17
C ALA A 178 18.35 -11.70 -9.16
N GLY A 179 18.96 -11.70 -7.98
CA GLY A 179 20.33 -12.17 -7.77
C GLY A 179 21.42 -11.18 -8.17
N LYS A 180 21.09 -9.96 -8.60
CA LYS A 180 22.09 -8.91 -8.84
C LYS A 180 22.51 -8.26 -7.52
N GLU A 181 23.79 -7.92 -7.43
CA GLU A 181 24.38 -7.29 -6.24
C GLU A 181 23.85 -5.86 -6.02
N GLU A 182 23.48 -5.16 -7.09
CA GLU A 182 22.99 -3.78 -7.08
C GLU A 182 21.49 -3.68 -6.80
N ALA A 183 20.76 -4.82 -6.72
CA ALA A 183 19.33 -4.86 -6.47
C ALA A 183 19.02 -5.56 -5.13
N CYS A 184 18.00 -5.08 -4.46
CA CYS A 184 17.42 -5.69 -3.27
C CYS A 184 15.94 -5.97 -3.52
N THR A 185 15.57 -7.23 -3.71
CA THR A 185 14.18 -7.64 -3.89
C THR A 185 13.61 -8.05 -2.53
N ILE A 186 12.61 -7.32 -2.03
CA ILE A 186 12.06 -7.49 -0.68
C ILE A 186 10.69 -8.17 -0.75
N ASN A 187 10.55 -9.30 -0.06
CA ASN A 187 9.28 -9.98 0.18
C ASN A 187 8.61 -9.44 1.43
N ALA A 188 7.46 -8.80 1.28
CA ALA A 188 6.67 -8.21 2.36
C ALA A 188 5.73 -9.20 3.09
N LEU A 189 5.73 -10.48 2.70
CA LEU A 189 4.92 -11.53 3.33
C LEU A 189 5.57 -12.03 4.63
N LEU A 190 4.81 -12.78 5.42
CA LEU A 190 5.26 -13.38 6.67
C LEU A 190 6.43 -14.37 6.43
N PRO A 191 7.29 -14.61 7.43
CA PRO A 191 8.46 -15.46 7.29
C PRO A 191 8.14 -16.89 6.82
N GLU A 192 7.06 -17.49 7.31
CA GLU A 192 6.63 -18.81 6.91
C GLU A 192 6.17 -18.88 5.44
N GLN A 193 5.59 -17.81 4.90
CA GLN A 193 5.25 -17.71 3.48
C GLN A 193 6.50 -17.52 2.63
N HIS A 194 7.44 -16.71 3.10
CA HIS A 194 8.74 -16.50 2.45
C HIS A 194 9.57 -17.79 2.39
N ALA A 195 9.60 -18.55 3.49
CA ALA A 195 10.28 -19.84 3.56
C ALA A 195 9.53 -20.97 2.81
N GLY A 196 8.26 -20.76 2.47
CA GLY A 196 7.42 -21.79 1.84
C GLY A 196 6.95 -22.88 2.79
N THR A 197 6.94 -22.61 4.09
CA THR A 197 6.57 -23.56 5.14
C THR A 197 5.14 -23.38 5.66
N GLY A 198 4.43 -22.34 5.27
CA GLY A 198 3.08 -22.06 5.73
C GLY A 198 2.44 -20.82 5.13
N GLY A 199 1.23 -20.52 5.59
CA GLY A 199 0.44 -19.38 5.14
C GLY A 199 -0.28 -19.59 3.80
N ASN A 200 -0.84 -18.51 3.24
CA ASN A 200 -1.55 -18.57 1.96
C ASN A 200 -0.58 -18.83 0.80
N SER A 201 -0.99 -19.71 -0.10
CA SER A 201 -0.22 -20.03 -1.31
C SER A 201 -0.76 -19.24 -2.51
N TYR A 202 0.17 -18.76 -3.33
CA TYR A 202 -0.11 -18.09 -4.61
C TYR A 202 0.24 -19.00 -5.80
N GLY A 203 0.58 -20.25 -5.55
CA GLY A 203 1.06 -21.24 -6.51
C GLY A 203 2.16 -22.08 -5.87
N ARG A 204 3.37 -22.11 -6.46
CA ARG A 204 4.54 -22.77 -5.85
C ARG A 204 4.88 -22.09 -4.51
N PRO A 205 5.21 -22.86 -3.44
CA PRO A 205 5.59 -22.28 -2.15
C PRO A 205 6.95 -21.58 -2.22
N GLY A 206 7.17 -20.66 -1.27
CA GLY A 206 8.43 -19.95 -1.13
C GLY A 206 8.45 -18.55 -1.74
N ARG A 207 9.61 -18.14 -2.21
CA ARG A 207 9.93 -16.76 -2.60
C ARG A 207 10.58 -16.68 -3.97
N ILE A 208 10.63 -15.49 -4.53
CA ILE A 208 11.49 -15.17 -5.69
C ILE A 208 12.94 -15.43 -5.26
N LYS A 209 13.67 -16.19 -6.09
CA LYS A 209 15.06 -16.57 -5.80
C LYS A 209 15.92 -15.33 -5.53
N GLY A 210 16.71 -15.39 -4.45
CA GLY A 210 17.60 -14.31 -4.03
C GLY A 210 16.90 -13.13 -3.34
N SER A 211 15.58 -13.18 -3.11
CA SER A 211 14.90 -12.12 -2.35
C SER A 211 15.12 -12.27 -0.84
N VAL A 212 15.09 -11.12 -0.16
CA VAL A 212 15.14 -11.01 1.29
C VAL A 212 13.75 -10.82 1.87
N ASN A 213 13.57 -11.05 3.18
CA ASN A 213 12.29 -10.90 3.83
C ASN A 213 12.29 -9.71 4.81
N LEU A 214 11.35 -8.83 4.63
CA LEU A 214 10.92 -7.86 5.64
C LEU A 214 9.39 -7.78 5.61
N PRO A 215 8.69 -8.50 6.51
CA PRO A 215 7.24 -8.52 6.51
C PRO A 215 6.66 -7.13 6.77
N ALA A 216 5.67 -6.70 5.98
CA ALA A 216 5.00 -5.42 6.16
C ALA A 216 4.43 -5.25 7.59
N ALA A 217 3.98 -6.35 8.22
CA ALA A 217 3.54 -6.35 9.61
C ALA A 217 4.66 -5.95 10.60
N HIS A 218 5.91 -6.18 10.25
CA HIS A 218 7.04 -5.78 11.08
C HIS A 218 7.41 -4.30 10.94
N LEU A 219 6.79 -3.55 10.06
CA LEU A 219 6.96 -2.10 9.95
C LEU A 219 6.11 -1.32 10.95
N LEU A 220 5.19 -2.01 11.63
CA LEU A 220 4.19 -1.42 12.50
C LEU A 220 4.41 -1.83 13.95
N ASP A 221 3.99 -0.97 14.86
CA ASP A 221 3.76 -1.33 16.24
C ASP A 221 2.49 -2.20 16.33
N PRO A 222 2.58 -3.43 16.88
CA PRO A 222 1.45 -4.36 16.89
C PRO A 222 0.31 -3.95 17.83
N GLN A 223 0.53 -3.01 18.74
CA GLN A 223 -0.50 -2.52 19.68
C GLN A 223 -1.22 -1.30 19.13
N THR A 224 -0.50 -0.42 18.46
CA THR A 224 -1.04 0.87 18.00
C THR A 224 -1.35 0.88 16.51
N ASN A 225 -0.79 -0.05 15.74
CA ASN A 225 -0.86 -0.12 14.27
C ASN A 225 -0.19 1.11 13.59
N GLU A 226 0.64 1.83 14.32
CA GLU A 226 1.43 2.95 13.82
C GLU A 226 2.71 2.44 13.15
N PHE A 227 3.20 3.16 12.15
CA PHE A 227 4.54 2.90 11.64
C PHE A 227 5.57 3.12 12.75
N LEU A 228 6.55 2.24 12.82
CA LEU A 228 7.65 2.36 13.75
C LEU A 228 8.43 3.66 13.51
N PRO A 229 9.12 4.19 14.53
CA PRO A 229 9.97 5.37 14.37
C PRO A 229 11.01 5.21 13.26
N ALA A 230 11.35 6.30 12.59
CA ALA A 230 12.26 6.32 11.45
C ALA A 230 13.58 5.59 11.71
N GLY A 231 14.18 5.78 12.90
CA GLY A 231 15.41 5.11 13.28
C GLY A 231 15.28 3.59 13.36
N GLU A 232 14.14 3.10 13.83
CA GLU A 232 13.87 1.65 13.91
C GLU A 232 13.62 1.05 12.53
N LEU A 233 12.82 1.70 11.69
CA LEU A 233 12.61 1.28 10.30
C LEU A 233 13.92 1.27 9.53
N ARG A 234 14.76 2.30 9.69
CA ARG A 234 16.07 2.37 9.05
C ARG A 234 16.96 1.19 9.43
N LYS A 235 16.98 0.79 10.71
CA LYS A 235 17.73 -0.39 11.17
C LYS A 235 17.25 -1.67 10.50
N ARG A 236 15.93 -1.86 10.38
CA ARG A 236 15.33 -3.04 9.75
C ARG A 236 15.68 -3.14 8.27
N PHE A 237 15.54 -2.05 7.52
CA PHE A 237 15.92 -2.02 6.10
C PHE A 237 17.43 -2.13 5.88
N ALA A 238 18.25 -1.55 6.75
CA ALA A 238 19.71 -1.71 6.70
C ALA A 238 20.15 -3.16 6.95
N ALA A 239 19.49 -3.85 7.89
CA ALA A 239 19.81 -5.26 8.19
C ALA A 239 19.62 -6.21 7.00
N ILE A 240 18.75 -5.86 6.06
CA ILE A 240 18.55 -6.64 4.82
C ILE A 240 19.29 -6.05 3.61
N GLY A 241 20.13 -5.03 3.82
CA GLY A 241 20.94 -4.41 2.75
C GLY A 241 20.14 -3.61 1.73
N ALA A 242 19.02 -3.00 2.14
CA ALA A 242 18.15 -2.25 1.23
C ALA A 242 18.73 -0.89 0.81
N PHE A 243 19.53 -0.24 1.66
CA PHE A 243 20.18 1.03 1.31
C PHE A 243 21.36 0.78 0.37
N ASP A 244 21.66 1.72 -0.48
CA ASP A 244 22.69 1.69 -1.52
C ASP A 244 22.38 0.75 -2.71
N LYS A 245 21.15 0.26 -2.80
CA LYS A 245 20.68 -0.62 -3.89
C LYS A 245 19.38 -0.08 -4.48
N GLU A 246 19.08 -0.49 -5.70
CA GLU A 246 17.72 -0.39 -6.21
C GLU A 246 16.83 -1.37 -5.46
N VAL A 247 15.67 -0.92 -4.99
CA VAL A 247 14.73 -1.77 -4.25
C VAL A 247 13.50 -2.09 -5.09
N ILE A 248 13.17 -3.39 -5.16
CA ILE A 248 11.89 -3.86 -5.68
C ILE A 248 11.16 -4.58 -4.53
N THR A 249 9.99 -4.06 -4.14
CA THR A 249 9.14 -4.71 -3.14
C THR A 249 8.09 -5.59 -3.81
N TYR A 250 7.77 -6.74 -3.22
CA TYR A 250 6.71 -7.62 -3.69
C TYR A 250 6.03 -8.36 -2.51
N CYS A 251 4.84 -8.92 -2.77
CA CYS A 251 4.13 -9.77 -1.80
C CYS A 251 3.30 -10.85 -2.53
N GLY A 252 2.05 -11.03 -2.17
CA GLY A 252 1.11 -11.90 -2.90
C GLY A 252 0.53 -11.28 -4.17
N GLY A 253 0.11 -10.01 -4.09
CA GLY A 253 -0.53 -9.26 -5.19
C GLY A 253 -0.36 -7.75 -5.04
N GLY A 254 0.83 -7.26 -4.66
CA GLY A 254 1.22 -5.87 -4.66
C GLY A 254 0.60 -4.98 -3.55
N ILE A 255 -0.07 -5.57 -2.55
CA ILE A 255 -0.73 -4.80 -1.48
C ILE A 255 0.22 -4.57 -0.29
N ALA A 256 0.62 -5.61 0.44
CA ALA A 256 1.52 -5.47 1.60
C ALA A 256 2.86 -4.82 1.20
N ALA A 257 3.38 -5.14 0.02
CA ALA A 257 4.60 -4.58 -0.54
C ALA A 257 4.58 -3.04 -0.64
N SER A 258 3.40 -2.43 -0.77
CA SER A 258 3.28 -0.98 -0.81
C SER A 258 3.57 -0.30 0.54
N ALA A 259 3.46 -1.02 1.66
CA ALA A 259 3.86 -0.51 2.96
C ALA A 259 5.39 -0.42 3.08
N ASP A 260 6.12 -1.44 2.59
CA ASP A 260 7.59 -1.40 2.52
C ASP A 260 8.05 -0.27 1.61
N ALA A 261 7.38 -0.11 0.46
CA ALA A 261 7.69 0.96 -0.49
C ALA A 261 7.46 2.35 0.12
N LEU A 262 6.32 2.57 0.81
CA LEU A 262 6.06 3.82 1.53
C LEU A 262 7.13 4.08 2.59
N ALA A 263 7.44 3.08 3.43
CA ALA A 263 8.42 3.23 4.50
C ALA A 263 9.81 3.61 3.97
N LEU A 264 10.26 3.00 2.89
CA LEU A 264 11.52 3.34 2.22
C LEU A 264 11.51 4.77 1.66
N VAL A 265 10.41 5.17 1.01
CA VAL A 265 10.26 6.56 0.52
C VAL A 265 10.27 7.55 1.67
N MET A 266 9.54 7.27 2.77
CA MET A 266 9.58 8.13 3.96
C MET A 266 11.00 8.26 4.55
N LEU A 267 11.80 7.20 4.47
CA LEU A 267 13.22 7.22 4.89
C LEU A 267 14.15 7.93 3.89
N GLY A 268 13.63 8.40 2.75
CA GLY A 268 14.40 9.10 1.72
C GLY A 268 15.11 8.18 0.73
N HIS A 269 14.69 6.91 0.60
CA HIS A 269 15.27 6.02 -0.39
C HIS A 269 14.93 6.48 -1.82
N PRO A 270 15.92 6.72 -2.72
CA PRO A 270 15.67 7.34 -4.02
C PRO A 270 15.05 6.41 -5.06
N ASN A 271 15.33 5.09 -4.97
CA ASN A 271 15.03 4.11 -6.02
C ASN A 271 14.21 2.95 -5.46
N VAL A 272 12.90 3.16 -5.31
CA VAL A 272 11.95 2.13 -4.87
C VAL A 272 10.94 1.87 -5.96
N ARG A 273 10.76 0.61 -6.29
CA ARG A 273 9.74 0.13 -7.24
C ARG A 273 8.94 -1.02 -6.63
N LEU A 274 7.77 -1.28 -7.15
CA LEU A 274 6.87 -2.32 -6.67
C LEU A 274 6.51 -3.28 -7.81
N TYR A 275 6.66 -4.57 -7.57
CA TYR A 275 6.20 -5.60 -8.50
C TYR A 275 4.69 -5.81 -8.34
N ASP A 276 3.92 -5.32 -9.30
CA ASP A 276 2.47 -5.22 -9.20
C ASP A 276 1.79 -6.58 -9.03
N ALA A 277 2.00 -7.51 -9.96
CA ALA A 277 1.41 -8.85 -9.91
C ALA A 277 1.99 -9.77 -8.82
N SER A 278 3.23 -9.49 -8.37
CA SER A 278 3.85 -10.20 -7.26
C SER A 278 3.83 -11.75 -7.43
N LEU A 279 3.66 -12.50 -6.34
CA LEU A 279 3.59 -13.97 -6.38
C LEU A 279 2.36 -14.51 -7.12
N SER A 280 1.29 -13.73 -7.25
CA SER A 280 0.12 -14.16 -8.05
C SER A 280 0.48 -14.46 -9.50
N GLU A 281 1.51 -13.79 -10.05
CA GLU A 281 2.07 -14.08 -11.37
C GLU A 281 3.30 -15.00 -11.29
N TRP A 282 4.25 -14.67 -10.42
CA TRP A 282 5.54 -15.35 -10.36
C TRP A 282 5.44 -16.82 -9.99
N ALA A 283 4.64 -17.13 -8.95
CA ALA A 283 4.57 -18.48 -8.40
C ALA A 283 3.84 -19.49 -9.30
N ILE A 284 3.04 -19.05 -10.25
CA ILE A 284 2.32 -19.92 -11.20
C ILE A 284 3.13 -20.20 -12.49
N ASP A 285 4.16 -19.40 -12.79
CA ASP A 285 5.01 -19.57 -13.97
C ASP A 285 6.20 -20.49 -13.62
N PRO A 286 6.22 -21.75 -14.12
CA PRO A 286 7.28 -22.69 -13.75
C PRO A 286 8.67 -22.32 -14.30
N SER A 287 8.75 -21.41 -15.27
CA SER A 287 10.01 -20.93 -15.83
C SER A 287 10.72 -19.91 -14.94
N LEU A 288 10.00 -19.28 -14.01
CA LEU A 288 10.55 -18.26 -13.13
C LEU A 288 11.20 -18.89 -11.88
N PRO A 289 12.40 -18.43 -11.47
CA PRO A 289 13.14 -19.03 -10.38
C PRO A 289 12.52 -18.75 -9.01
N MET A 290 12.27 -19.80 -8.24
CA MET A 290 11.83 -19.74 -6.83
C MET A 290 12.75 -20.58 -5.94
N GLU A 291 12.73 -20.26 -4.65
CA GLU A 291 13.42 -21.03 -3.61
C GLU A 291 12.60 -21.10 -2.31
N THR A 292 12.89 -22.07 -1.47
CA THR A 292 12.29 -22.31 -0.15
C THR A 292 13.40 -22.44 0.91
N GLY A 293 13.04 -22.36 2.18
CA GLY A 293 13.98 -22.49 3.30
C GLY A 293 14.51 -21.18 3.86
#